data_cb1ce42023f68c9fed1d564d7c37c4d2
#
_entry.id   cb1ce42023f68c9fed1d564d7c37c4d2
#
_cell.length_a   1.000
_cell.length_b   1.000
_cell.length_c   1.000
_cell.angle_alpha   90.00
_cell.angle_beta   90.00
_cell.angle_gamma   90.00
#
_symmetry.space_group_name_H-M   'P 1'
#
loop_
_entity.id
_entity.type
_entity.pdbx_description
1 polymer ?
#
loop_
_entity_poly.entity_id
_entity_poly.type
_entity_poly.pdbx_seq_one_letter_code
_entity_poly.pdbx_strand_id
1 'polypeptide(L)'
;FNHDEAAYRLQADIIASLTPEVEKPGDAVKGKDLFTGACATCHKLGPLGKVDVGPPLNGMGAHGRAALLTHIIDPNREVDPSFWQWNVTTRQGATLTGVIAGENASGLTLRNTNGDVVVAKEEIATRENTRRSLMPEGFEALVGAMRELLGPAVPYEVVVKQLGILQLDHRRTGTGEAVAALRRRRA
;
A
#
# COMPACT_ATOMS: atom_id res chain seq x y z
N PHE A 1 -9.30 6.77 17.07
CA PHE A 1 -9.26 5.73 16.04
C PHE A 1 -10.70 5.43 15.63
N ASN A 2 -11.08 5.89 14.45
CA ASN A 2 -12.41 5.59 13.90
C ASN A 2 -12.23 4.40 12.94
N HIS A 3 -11.89 3.22 13.48
CA HIS A 3 -12.03 1.98 12.72
C HIS A 3 -13.53 1.66 12.65
N ASP A 4 -14.05 1.58 11.44
CA ASP A 4 -15.32 0.92 11.21
C ASP A 4 -15.17 -0.52 11.72
N GLU A 5 -15.92 -0.88 12.75
CA GLU A 5 -15.82 -2.18 13.41
C GLU A 5 -16.06 -3.35 12.43
N ALA A 6 -16.90 -3.13 11.43
CA ALA A 6 -17.16 -4.12 10.38
C ALA A 6 -15.93 -4.32 9.46
N ALA A 7 -15.26 -3.23 9.08
CA ALA A 7 -14.04 -3.30 8.30
C ALA A 7 -12.92 -3.99 9.09
N TYR A 8 -12.78 -3.66 10.37
CA TYR A 8 -11.79 -4.29 11.25
C TYR A 8 -11.99 -5.80 11.37
N ARG A 9 -13.24 -6.26 11.55
CA ARG A 9 -13.57 -7.69 11.62
C ARG A 9 -13.26 -8.40 10.30
N LEU A 10 -13.62 -7.79 9.18
CA LEU A 10 -13.32 -8.32 7.85
C LEU A 10 -11.81 -8.49 7.64
N GLN A 11 -11.02 -7.49 7.99
CA GLN A 11 -9.55 -7.57 7.87
C GLN A 11 -8.98 -8.65 8.79
N ALA A 12 -9.49 -8.81 10.02
CA ALA A 12 -9.06 -9.85 10.94
C ALA A 12 -9.34 -11.25 10.38
N ASP A 13 -10.52 -11.48 9.79
CA ASP A 13 -10.88 -12.76 9.18
C ASP A 13 -9.99 -13.07 7.96
N ILE A 14 -9.68 -12.07 7.14
CA ILE A 14 -8.77 -12.21 6.01
C ILE A 14 -7.36 -12.56 6.49
N ILE A 15 -6.83 -11.85 7.48
CA ILE A 15 -5.52 -12.13 8.06
C ILE A 15 -5.48 -13.56 8.60
N ALA A 16 -6.51 -13.99 9.36
CA ALA A 16 -6.58 -15.34 9.89
C ALA A 16 -6.57 -16.39 8.78
N SER A 17 -7.28 -16.16 7.68
CA SER A 17 -7.35 -17.09 6.54
C SER A 17 -6.02 -17.19 5.77
N LEU A 18 -5.22 -16.11 5.71
CA LEU A 18 -3.97 -16.05 4.98
C LEU A 18 -2.74 -16.44 5.82
N THR A 19 -2.85 -16.39 7.15
CA THR A 19 -1.73 -16.70 8.05
C THR A 19 -1.10 -18.09 7.78
N PRO A 20 -1.85 -19.20 7.61
CA PRO A 20 -1.25 -20.48 7.28
C PRO A 20 -0.48 -20.52 5.96
N GLU A 21 -0.85 -19.64 5.02
CA GLU A 21 -0.20 -19.56 3.71
C GLU A 21 1.15 -18.84 3.78
N VAL A 22 1.23 -17.75 4.53
CA VAL A 22 2.48 -16.98 4.67
C VAL A 22 3.52 -17.68 5.54
N GLU A 23 3.13 -18.65 6.36
CA GLU A 23 4.06 -19.45 7.14
C GLU A 23 4.80 -20.51 6.30
N LYS A 24 4.31 -20.85 5.12
CA LYS A 24 4.99 -21.75 4.17
C LYS A 24 6.29 -21.12 3.66
N PRO A 25 7.29 -21.95 3.30
CA PRO A 25 8.51 -21.45 2.67
C PRO A 25 8.19 -20.65 1.39
N GLY A 26 8.79 -19.48 1.25
CA GLY A 26 8.66 -18.62 0.07
C GLY A 26 9.90 -18.66 -0.85
N ASP A 27 9.75 -18.11 -2.05
CA ASP A 27 10.82 -17.94 -3.02
C ASP A 27 11.31 -16.48 -2.98
N ALA A 28 12.54 -16.27 -2.50
CA ALA A 28 13.10 -14.94 -2.34
C ALA A 28 13.34 -14.19 -3.68
N VAL A 29 13.57 -14.92 -4.78
CA VAL A 29 13.78 -14.32 -6.11
C VAL A 29 12.46 -13.75 -6.61
N LYS A 30 11.40 -14.55 -6.56
CA LYS A 30 10.05 -14.09 -6.90
C LYS A 30 9.57 -12.99 -5.96
N GLY A 31 9.85 -13.12 -4.66
CA GLY A 31 9.52 -12.10 -3.65
C GLY A 31 10.18 -10.76 -3.96
N LYS A 32 11.41 -10.75 -4.46
CA LYS A 32 12.08 -9.52 -4.92
C LYS A 32 11.36 -8.87 -6.10
N ASP A 33 10.93 -9.66 -7.08
CA ASP A 33 10.21 -9.13 -8.25
C ASP A 33 8.88 -8.50 -7.82
N LEU A 34 8.20 -9.14 -6.88
CA LEU A 34 6.96 -8.65 -6.29
C LEU A 34 7.15 -7.34 -5.54
N PHE A 35 8.14 -7.31 -4.65
CA PHE A 35 8.49 -6.10 -3.92
C PHE A 35 8.77 -4.95 -4.88
N THR A 36 9.55 -5.21 -5.94
CA THR A 36 9.91 -4.20 -6.93
C THR A 36 8.68 -3.67 -7.69
N GLY A 37 7.73 -4.54 -8.02
CA GLY A 37 6.53 -4.17 -8.77
C GLY A 37 5.45 -3.47 -7.92
N ALA A 38 5.29 -3.88 -6.66
CA ALA A 38 4.17 -3.42 -5.83
C ALA A 38 4.58 -2.48 -4.69
N CYS A 39 5.72 -2.72 -4.05
CA CYS A 39 6.08 -2.08 -2.78
C CYS A 39 7.16 -0.99 -2.94
N ALA A 40 8.09 -1.17 -3.88
CA ALA A 40 9.26 -0.30 -4.06
C ALA A 40 8.92 1.12 -4.53
N THR A 41 7.67 1.39 -4.90
CA THR A 41 7.18 2.74 -5.19
C THR A 41 7.15 3.61 -3.93
N CYS A 42 6.89 2.99 -2.75
CA CYS A 42 6.73 3.69 -1.48
C CYS A 42 7.77 3.28 -0.43
N HIS A 43 8.31 2.06 -0.52
CA HIS A 43 9.19 1.49 0.49
C HIS A 43 10.60 1.22 -0.06
N LYS A 44 11.59 1.38 0.82
CA LYS A 44 12.98 0.95 0.56
C LYS A 44 13.26 -0.38 1.26
N LEU A 45 13.98 -1.26 0.55
CA LEU A 45 14.54 -2.50 1.10
C LEU A 45 15.94 -2.72 0.50
N GLY A 46 16.99 -2.45 1.27
CA GLY A 46 18.36 -2.43 0.76
C GLY A 46 18.50 -1.46 -0.43
N PRO A 47 18.96 -1.93 -1.59
CA PRO A 47 19.10 -1.09 -2.78
C PRO A 47 17.79 -0.90 -3.57
N LEU A 48 16.70 -1.56 -3.17
CA LEU A 48 15.42 -1.51 -3.86
C LEU A 48 14.57 -0.34 -3.32
N GLY A 49 13.81 0.29 -4.21
CA GLY A 49 12.96 1.44 -3.89
C GLY A 49 13.69 2.77 -4.00
N LYS A 50 12.94 3.83 -4.34
CA LYS A 50 13.51 5.16 -4.61
C LYS A 50 13.05 6.24 -3.64
N VAL A 51 11.82 6.13 -3.11
CA VAL A 51 11.18 7.19 -2.32
C VAL A 51 10.75 6.64 -0.96
N ASP A 52 11.04 7.40 0.10
CA ASP A 52 10.65 7.07 1.47
C ASP A 52 9.26 7.66 1.78
N VAL A 53 8.24 7.21 1.07
CA VAL A 53 6.83 7.57 1.37
C VAL A 53 6.31 6.71 2.53
N GLY A 54 6.71 5.44 2.52
CA GLY A 54 6.50 4.53 3.64
C GLY A 54 7.82 4.26 4.40
N PRO A 55 7.76 3.61 5.56
CA PRO A 55 8.94 3.25 6.32
C PRO A 55 9.88 2.33 5.54
N PRO A 56 11.21 2.42 5.75
CA PRO A 56 12.15 1.47 5.20
C PRO A 56 11.91 0.08 5.82
N LEU A 57 11.96 -0.95 5.00
CA LEU A 57 11.65 -2.33 5.42
C LEU A 57 12.88 -3.15 5.82
N ASN A 58 14.06 -2.51 5.92
CA ASN A 58 15.26 -3.17 6.42
C ASN A 58 15.04 -3.65 7.87
N GLY A 59 15.30 -4.94 8.11
CA GLY A 59 15.13 -5.53 9.45
C GLY A 59 13.70 -5.94 9.80
N MET A 60 12.70 -5.61 9.00
CA MET A 60 11.29 -5.95 9.28
C MET A 60 11.03 -7.46 9.35
N GLY A 61 11.90 -8.29 8.78
CA GLY A 61 11.82 -9.75 8.93
C GLY A 61 11.88 -10.23 10.40
N ALA A 62 12.45 -9.44 11.32
CA ALA A 62 12.47 -9.75 12.75
C ALA A 62 11.08 -9.74 13.40
N HIS A 63 10.10 -9.04 12.82
CA HIS A 63 8.72 -9.01 13.30
C HIS A 63 7.92 -10.28 12.96
N GLY A 64 8.45 -11.13 12.08
CA GLY A 64 7.79 -12.35 11.63
C GLY A 64 6.75 -12.11 10.54
N ARG A 65 6.39 -13.19 9.86
CA ARG A 65 5.53 -13.16 8.67
C ARG A 65 4.09 -12.75 8.98
N ALA A 66 3.55 -13.22 10.09
CA ALA A 66 2.19 -12.89 10.52
C ALA A 66 2.01 -11.39 10.81
N ALA A 67 3.00 -10.75 11.44
CA ALA A 67 2.97 -9.31 11.68
C ALA A 67 3.06 -8.52 10.37
N LEU A 68 3.95 -8.93 9.45
CA LEU A 68 4.05 -8.31 8.12
C LEU A 68 2.74 -8.44 7.33
N LEU A 69 2.11 -9.63 7.36
CA LEU A 69 0.80 -9.83 6.75
C LEU A 69 -0.24 -8.86 7.32
N THR A 70 -0.26 -8.69 8.64
CA THR A 70 -1.17 -7.78 9.31
C THR A 70 -1.00 -6.35 8.80
N HIS A 71 0.23 -5.85 8.71
CA HIS A 71 0.50 -4.50 8.23
C HIS A 71 0.20 -4.29 6.73
N ILE A 72 0.23 -5.36 5.93
CA ILE A 72 -0.14 -5.31 4.51
C ILE A 72 -1.67 -5.26 4.34
N ILE A 73 -2.40 -6.08 5.09
CA ILE A 73 -3.86 -6.18 4.96
C ILE A 73 -4.57 -5.06 5.70
N ASP A 74 -4.03 -4.64 6.85
CA ASP A 74 -4.58 -3.55 7.67
C ASP A 74 -3.52 -2.46 7.90
N PRO A 75 -3.20 -1.67 6.87
CA PRO A 75 -2.13 -0.67 6.93
C PRO A 75 -2.48 0.52 7.85
N ASN A 76 -3.72 0.61 8.31
CA ASN A 76 -4.19 1.64 9.23
C ASN A 76 -4.27 1.18 10.69
N ARG A 77 -3.97 -0.08 10.99
CA ARG A 77 -4.00 -0.62 12.36
C ARG A 77 -3.05 0.11 13.28
N GLU A 78 -1.82 0.30 12.82
CA GLU A 78 -0.75 0.96 13.56
C GLU A 78 0.09 1.80 12.59
N VAL A 79 -0.13 3.09 12.58
CA VAL A 79 0.62 4.01 11.71
C VAL A 79 1.49 4.91 12.57
N ASP A 80 2.80 4.82 12.39
CA ASP A 80 3.73 5.77 13.01
C ASP A 80 3.39 7.20 12.58
N PRO A 81 3.32 8.17 13.51
CA PRO A 81 2.99 9.56 13.21
C PRO A 81 3.82 10.19 12.09
N SER A 82 5.07 9.75 11.90
CA SER A 82 5.95 10.21 10.82
C SER A 82 5.45 9.83 9.43
N PHE A 83 4.57 8.83 9.34
CA PHE A 83 4.00 8.31 8.09
C PHE A 83 2.51 8.55 7.96
N TRP A 84 1.93 9.41 8.81
CA TRP A 84 0.54 9.83 8.64
C TRP A 84 0.36 10.59 7.32
N GLN A 85 -0.72 10.29 6.65
CA GLN A 85 -1.17 11.03 5.48
C GLN A 85 -1.68 12.42 5.90
N TRP A 86 -1.20 13.43 5.19
CA TRP A 86 -1.67 14.80 5.28
C TRP A 86 -2.29 15.25 3.97
N ASN A 87 -3.39 16.00 4.07
CA ASN A 87 -3.98 16.74 2.97
C ASN A 87 -3.70 18.22 3.19
N VAL A 88 -3.03 18.85 2.23
CA VAL A 88 -2.71 20.27 2.26
C VAL A 88 -3.41 20.93 1.11
N THR A 89 -4.34 21.84 1.41
CA THR A 89 -5.06 22.62 0.41
C THR A 89 -4.42 24.00 0.31
N THR A 90 -4.04 24.40 -0.89
CA THR A 90 -3.48 25.72 -1.16
C THR A 90 -4.57 26.76 -1.28
N ARG A 91 -4.20 28.05 -1.18
CA ARG A 91 -5.13 29.19 -1.38
C ARG A 91 -5.68 29.24 -2.81
N GLN A 92 -4.99 28.63 -3.78
CA GLN A 92 -5.45 28.48 -5.16
C GLN A 92 -6.43 27.31 -5.33
N GLY A 93 -6.74 26.55 -4.26
CA GLY A 93 -7.69 25.43 -4.27
C GLY A 93 -7.09 24.08 -4.67
N ALA A 94 -5.80 23.99 -4.92
CA ALA A 94 -5.15 22.71 -5.16
C ALA A 94 -4.98 21.92 -3.85
N THR A 95 -5.32 20.64 -3.85
CA THR A 95 -5.10 19.72 -2.72
C THR A 95 -3.93 18.79 -3.02
N LEU A 96 -2.94 18.81 -2.15
CA LEU A 96 -1.76 17.97 -2.19
C LEU A 96 -1.83 16.95 -1.06
N THR A 97 -1.57 15.68 -1.38
CA THR A 97 -1.58 14.60 -0.39
C THR A 97 -0.19 13.98 -0.29
N GLY A 98 0.27 13.73 0.93
CA GLY A 98 1.58 13.14 1.18
C GLY A 98 1.86 12.93 2.67
N VAL A 99 3.06 12.46 2.99
CA VAL A 99 3.63 12.50 4.34
C VAL A 99 4.45 13.78 4.50
N ILE A 100 4.52 14.32 5.71
CA ILE A 100 5.39 15.48 5.97
C ILE A 100 6.84 14.98 6.05
N ALA A 101 7.63 15.30 5.03
CA ALA A 101 9.05 14.99 4.97
C ALA A 101 9.92 16.04 5.69
N GLY A 102 9.40 17.24 5.86
CA GLY A 102 10.05 18.32 6.59
C GLY A 102 9.18 19.57 6.70
N GLU A 103 9.45 20.36 7.71
CA GLU A 103 8.81 21.66 7.93
C GLU A 103 9.83 22.64 8.49
N ASN A 104 9.85 23.86 7.99
CA ASN A 104 10.67 24.96 8.48
C ASN A 104 9.85 26.26 8.59
N ALA A 105 10.51 27.38 8.85
CA ALA A 105 9.84 28.67 9.00
C ALA A 105 9.08 29.11 7.73
N SER A 106 9.60 28.79 6.54
CA SER A 106 9.08 29.26 5.24
C SER A 106 8.17 28.27 4.53
N GLY A 107 8.27 26.97 4.80
CA GLY A 107 7.54 25.98 4.01
C GLY A 107 7.39 24.62 4.67
N LEU A 108 6.52 23.84 4.05
CA LEU A 108 6.23 22.45 4.36
C LEU A 108 6.63 21.60 3.15
N THR A 109 7.40 20.53 3.39
CA THR A 109 7.72 19.55 2.36
C THR A 109 6.81 18.35 2.51
N LEU A 110 5.96 18.11 1.53
CA LEU A 110 5.16 16.90 1.39
C LEU A 110 5.87 15.92 0.46
N ARG A 111 5.95 14.68 0.89
CA ARG A 111 6.49 13.56 0.11
C ARG A 111 5.37 12.63 -0.30
N ASN A 112 5.34 12.29 -1.58
CA ASN A 112 4.44 11.30 -2.16
C ASN A 112 5.17 10.46 -3.22
N THR A 113 4.45 9.59 -3.93
CA THR A 113 5.02 8.69 -4.94
C THR A 113 5.67 9.43 -6.13
N ASN A 114 5.35 10.71 -6.33
CA ASN A 114 5.94 11.54 -7.39
C ASN A 114 7.17 12.32 -6.92
N GLY A 115 7.50 12.25 -5.63
CA GLY A 115 8.63 12.94 -5.01
C GLY A 115 8.21 13.96 -3.96
N ASP A 116 9.13 14.87 -3.65
CA ASP A 116 8.95 15.92 -2.66
C ASP A 116 8.36 17.18 -3.32
N VAL A 117 7.32 17.72 -2.70
CA VAL A 117 6.69 18.99 -3.08
C VAL A 117 6.81 19.97 -1.92
N VAL A 118 7.44 21.11 -2.16
CA VAL A 118 7.54 22.19 -1.16
C VAL A 118 6.38 23.15 -1.36
N VAL A 119 5.63 23.41 -0.27
CA VAL A 119 4.53 24.36 -0.23
C VAL A 119 4.91 25.49 0.72
N ALA A 120 4.94 26.72 0.26
CA ALA A 120 5.21 27.87 1.10
C ALA A 120 4.08 28.05 2.14
N LYS A 121 4.41 28.42 3.38
CA LYS A 121 3.39 28.53 4.44
C LYS A 121 2.30 29.54 4.11
N GLU A 122 2.66 30.63 3.44
CA GLU A 122 1.70 31.64 3.00
C GLU A 122 0.72 31.13 1.92
N GLU A 123 1.07 30.07 1.20
CA GLU A 123 0.20 29.45 0.18
C GLU A 123 -0.77 28.43 0.78
N ILE A 124 -0.54 27.99 2.01
CA ILE A 124 -1.40 27.01 2.67
C ILE A 124 -2.70 27.66 3.14
N ALA A 125 -3.84 27.16 2.66
CA ALA A 125 -5.15 27.52 3.17
C ALA A 125 -5.55 26.63 4.35
N THR A 126 -5.43 25.31 4.18
CA THR A 126 -5.71 24.34 5.24
C THR A 126 -4.73 23.17 5.21
N ARG A 127 -4.52 22.56 6.35
CA ARG A 127 -3.81 21.29 6.47
C ARG A 127 -4.56 20.36 7.40
N GLU A 128 -4.77 19.13 6.96
CA GLU A 128 -5.51 18.11 7.69
C GLU A 128 -4.63 16.86 7.86
N ASN A 129 -4.51 16.41 9.10
CA ASN A 129 -3.93 15.11 9.40
C ASN A 129 -5.03 14.06 9.41
N THR A 130 -4.98 13.12 8.47
CA THR A 130 -5.98 12.05 8.39
C THR A 130 -5.77 10.96 9.43
N ARG A 131 -4.58 10.91 10.04
CA ARG A 131 -4.11 9.81 10.92
C ARG A 131 -4.19 8.43 10.26
N ARG A 132 -4.20 8.40 8.95
CA ARG A 132 -4.21 7.18 8.12
C ARG A 132 -2.88 7.02 7.40
N SER A 133 -2.63 5.81 6.96
CA SER A 133 -1.50 5.48 6.07
C SER A 133 -1.77 5.92 4.63
N LEU A 134 -0.73 6.30 3.89
CA LEU A 134 -0.78 6.39 2.43
C LEU A 134 -0.74 5.01 1.76
N MET A 135 -0.38 3.96 2.50
CA MET A 135 -0.43 2.60 1.98
C MET A 135 -1.88 2.24 1.66
N PRO A 136 -2.19 1.82 0.43
CA PRO A 136 -3.56 1.49 0.05
C PRO A 136 -4.08 0.29 0.85
N GLU A 137 -5.35 0.35 1.21
CA GLU A 137 -6.13 -0.80 1.66
C GLU A 137 -6.60 -1.63 0.46
N GLY A 138 -7.06 -2.85 0.69
CA GLY A 138 -7.71 -3.67 -0.34
C GLY A 138 -6.77 -4.64 -1.07
N PHE A 139 -5.56 -4.85 -0.56
CA PHE A 139 -4.66 -5.87 -1.12
C PHE A 139 -5.30 -7.28 -1.11
N GLU A 140 -6.16 -7.57 -0.13
CA GLU A 140 -6.91 -8.83 -0.04
C GLU A 140 -7.89 -9.03 -1.21
N ALA A 141 -8.53 -7.97 -1.72
CA ALA A 141 -9.46 -8.08 -2.85
C ALA A 141 -8.75 -8.58 -4.11
N LEU A 142 -7.50 -8.16 -4.30
CA LEU A 142 -6.66 -8.64 -5.39
C LEU A 142 -6.24 -10.09 -5.16
N VAL A 143 -5.86 -10.46 -3.94
CA VAL A 143 -5.53 -11.84 -3.57
C VAL A 143 -6.74 -12.76 -3.71
N GLY A 144 -7.92 -12.34 -3.22
CA GLY A 144 -9.17 -13.09 -3.31
C GLY A 144 -9.61 -13.33 -4.75
N ALA A 145 -9.68 -12.28 -5.56
CA ALA A 145 -10.07 -12.38 -6.96
C ALA A 145 -9.12 -13.30 -7.76
N MET A 146 -7.85 -13.28 -7.43
CA MET A 146 -6.86 -14.13 -8.10
C MET A 146 -6.97 -15.60 -7.69
N ARG A 147 -7.30 -15.89 -6.42
CA ARG A 147 -7.61 -17.28 -5.98
C ARG A 147 -8.80 -17.84 -6.73
N GLU A 148 -9.87 -17.07 -6.89
CA GLU A 148 -11.06 -17.51 -7.64
C GLU A 148 -10.75 -17.76 -9.12
N LEU A 149 -9.94 -16.92 -9.74
CA LEU A 149 -9.60 -17.01 -11.16
C LEU A 149 -8.61 -18.12 -11.48
N LEU A 150 -7.69 -18.39 -10.59
CA LEU A 150 -6.56 -19.31 -10.80
C LEU A 150 -6.77 -20.67 -10.11
N GLY A 151 -7.80 -20.80 -9.27
CA GLY A 151 -8.13 -22.00 -8.53
C GLY A 151 -7.24 -22.26 -7.31
N PRO A 152 -7.57 -23.26 -6.48
CA PRO A 152 -6.91 -23.49 -5.19
C PRO A 152 -5.46 -24.00 -5.30
N ALA A 153 -5.00 -24.35 -6.49
CA ALA A 153 -3.66 -24.88 -6.73
C ALA A 153 -2.62 -23.81 -7.09
N VAL A 154 -3.00 -22.53 -7.14
CA VAL A 154 -2.05 -21.48 -7.50
C VAL A 154 -1.24 -21.08 -6.28
N PRO A 155 0.10 -21.24 -6.32
CA PRO A 155 0.96 -20.79 -5.24
C PRO A 155 0.76 -19.27 -4.98
N TYR A 156 0.77 -18.87 -3.71
CA TYR A 156 0.69 -17.48 -3.28
C TYR A 156 1.64 -16.55 -4.07
N GLU A 157 2.79 -17.08 -4.46
CA GLU A 157 3.80 -16.38 -5.25
C GLU A 157 3.31 -15.91 -6.63
N VAL A 158 2.44 -16.69 -7.29
CA VAL A 158 1.82 -16.31 -8.58
C VAL A 158 0.78 -15.23 -8.37
N VAL A 159 0.02 -15.32 -7.28
CA VAL A 159 -0.99 -14.32 -6.92
C VAL A 159 -0.34 -12.95 -6.73
N VAL A 160 0.72 -12.87 -5.95
CA VAL A 160 1.42 -11.61 -5.67
C VAL A 160 2.13 -11.07 -6.93
N LYS A 161 2.67 -11.92 -7.82
CA LYS A 161 3.29 -11.49 -9.09
C LYS A 161 2.30 -10.78 -10.02
N GLN A 162 1.06 -11.23 -10.08
CA GLN A 162 0.01 -10.56 -10.85
C GLN A 162 -0.54 -9.30 -10.17
N LEU A 163 -0.45 -9.18 -8.82
CA LEU A 163 -0.76 -7.95 -8.10
C LEU A 163 0.04 -6.75 -8.61
N GLY A 164 1.34 -6.92 -8.88
CA GLY A 164 2.18 -5.89 -9.49
C GLY A 164 1.70 -5.44 -10.87
N ILE A 165 1.20 -6.36 -11.69
CA ILE A 165 0.67 -6.07 -13.03
C ILE A 165 -0.68 -5.36 -12.94
N LEU A 166 -1.55 -5.77 -12.02
CA LEU A 166 -2.86 -5.16 -11.83
C LEU A 166 -2.77 -3.75 -11.24
N GLN A 167 -1.82 -3.46 -10.37
CA GLN A 167 -1.59 -2.10 -9.87
C GLN A 167 -1.11 -1.13 -10.96
N LEU A 168 -0.36 -1.62 -11.94
CA LEU A 168 0.05 -0.81 -13.10
C LEU A 168 -1.14 -0.49 -14.01
N ASP A 169 -2.12 -1.40 -14.10
CA ASP A 169 -3.32 -1.24 -14.93
C ASP A 169 -4.45 -0.43 -14.24
N HIS A 170 -4.44 -0.34 -12.90
CA HIS A 170 -5.40 0.47 -12.13
C HIS A 170 -5.37 1.97 -12.48
N ARG A 171 -4.28 2.46 -13.06
CA ARG A 171 -4.22 3.84 -13.59
C ARG A 171 -4.99 4.00 -14.89
N ARG A 172 -5.45 2.90 -15.53
CA ARG A 172 -6.16 2.89 -16.80
C ARG A 172 -7.59 2.36 -16.76
N THR A 173 -7.91 1.45 -15.82
CA THR A 173 -9.26 0.83 -15.76
C THR A 173 -9.64 0.60 -14.29
N GLY A 174 -10.89 0.90 -13.94
CA GLY A 174 -11.41 0.61 -12.59
C GLY A 174 -11.39 -0.91 -12.29
N THR A 175 -11.28 -1.26 -11.01
CA THR A 175 -11.16 -2.64 -10.49
C THR A 175 -12.15 -3.64 -11.11
N GLY A 176 -13.36 -3.19 -11.41
CA GLY A 176 -14.42 -4.04 -12.00
C GLY A 176 -14.15 -4.50 -13.43
N GLU A 177 -13.48 -3.68 -14.23
CA GLU A 177 -13.21 -4.01 -15.64
C GLU A 177 -12.05 -5.00 -15.82
N ALA A 178 -11.03 -4.92 -14.97
CA ALA A 178 -9.91 -5.86 -15.01
C ALA A 178 -10.34 -7.30 -14.68
N VAL A 179 -11.19 -7.48 -13.66
CA VAL A 179 -11.77 -8.78 -13.28
C VAL A 179 -12.70 -9.30 -14.38
N ALA A 180 -13.51 -8.43 -14.98
CA ALA A 180 -14.40 -8.79 -16.08
C ALA A 180 -13.64 -9.18 -17.37
N ALA A 181 -12.52 -8.52 -17.67
CA ALA A 181 -11.67 -8.83 -18.80
C ALA A 181 -10.99 -10.20 -18.68
N LEU A 182 -10.55 -10.58 -17.48
CA LEU A 182 -9.98 -11.91 -17.20
C LEU A 182 -11.01 -13.04 -17.33
N ARG A 183 -12.26 -12.80 -16.92
CA ARG A 183 -13.35 -13.78 -17.06
C ARG A 183 -13.71 -14.05 -18.53
N ARG A 184 -13.63 -13.05 -19.42
CA ARG A 184 -13.93 -13.18 -20.87
C ARG A 184 -12.87 -13.93 -21.68
N ARG A 185 -11.65 -14.08 -21.16
CA ARG A 185 -10.57 -14.83 -21.84
C ARG A 185 -10.60 -16.33 -21.59
N ARG A 186 -11.52 -16.81 -20.74
CA ARG A 186 -11.70 -18.24 -20.41
C ARG A 186 -13.02 -18.84 -20.93
N ALA A 187 -13.88 -18.08 -21.55
CA ALA A 187 -15.03 -18.55 -22.33
C ALA A 187 -14.65 -18.67 -23.81
#